data_95f792c8eb8df5784559cca2eb638735
#
_entry.id   95f792c8eb8df5784559cca2eb638735
#
_cell.length_a   1.000
_cell.length_b   1.000
_cell.length_c   1.000
_cell.angle_alpha   90.00
_cell.angle_beta   90.00
_cell.angle_gamma   90.00
#
_symmetry.space_group_name_H-M   'P 1'
#
loop_
_entity.id
_entity.type
_entity.pdbx_description
1 polymer ?
#
loop_
_entity_poly.entity_id
_entity_poly.type
_entity_poly.pdbx_seq_one_letter_code
_entity_poly.pdbx_strand_id
1 'polypeptide(L)'
;TIIINGETVKSCTLLAVQCDGAEIKTIEGMATNGELHPIQESFREKHGLQCGFCTPGMILSSWQLLERNPKPSEGEIRHAIEGNFCRCTGYDNIVKAVQHASQQLA
;
A
#
# COMPACT_ATOMS: atom_id res chain seq x y z
N THR A 1 1.96 -8.84 2.51
CA THR A 1 1.38 -7.82 3.41
C THR A 1 -0.12 -7.95 3.46
N ILE A 2 -0.69 -7.85 4.63
CA ILE A 2 -2.15 -7.80 4.87
C ILE A 2 -2.44 -6.65 5.84
N ILE A 3 -3.70 -6.23 5.89
CA ILE A 3 -4.20 -5.35 6.94
C ILE A 3 -4.91 -6.23 7.97
N ILE A 4 -4.51 -6.15 9.22
CA ILE A 4 -5.15 -6.85 10.33
C ILE A 4 -5.55 -5.82 11.38
N ASN A 5 -6.85 -5.72 11.68
CA ASN A 5 -7.39 -4.73 12.62
C ASN A 5 -6.91 -3.30 12.34
N GLY A 6 -6.83 -2.92 11.06
CA GLY A 6 -6.40 -1.57 10.63
C GLY A 6 -4.89 -1.35 10.53
N GLU A 7 -4.07 -2.35 10.82
CA GLU A 7 -2.61 -2.26 10.77
C GLU A 7 -2.03 -3.17 9.70
N THR A 8 -1.04 -2.70 8.95
CA THR A 8 -0.34 -3.54 7.98
C THR A 8 0.71 -4.40 8.67
N VAL A 9 0.76 -5.67 8.30
CA VAL A 9 1.74 -6.62 8.78
C VAL A 9 2.19 -7.54 7.66
N LYS A 10 3.37 -8.13 7.82
CA LYS A 10 3.85 -9.21 6.94
C LYS A 10 3.18 -10.51 7.39
N SER A 11 2.27 -11.06 6.57
CA SER A 11 1.51 -12.27 6.93
C SER A 11 2.39 -13.49 7.22
N CYS A 12 3.58 -13.55 6.61
CA CYS A 12 4.54 -14.64 6.85
C CYS A 12 5.14 -14.63 8.27
N THR A 13 4.96 -13.54 9.03
CA THR A 13 5.44 -13.41 10.42
C THR A 13 4.35 -13.69 11.45
N LEU A 14 3.12 -14.00 11.02
CA LEU A 14 1.98 -14.28 11.88
C LEU A 14 1.65 -15.76 11.90
N LEU A 15 1.32 -16.26 13.08
CA LEU A 15 0.66 -17.56 13.23
C LEU A 15 -0.84 -17.39 13.00
N ALA A 16 -1.46 -18.36 12.33
CA ALA A 16 -2.90 -18.30 12.05
C ALA A 16 -3.75 -18.14 13.32
N VAL A 17 -3.32 -18.74 14.43
CA VAL A 17 -4.02 -18.63 15.72
C VAL A 17 -4.05 -17.20 16.26
N GLN A 18 -3.09 -16.35 15.89
CA GLN A 18 -3.04 -14.95 16.28
C GLN A 18 -4.09 -14.12 15.57
N CYS A 19 -4.63 -14.62 14.47
CA CYS A 19 -5.63 -13.95 13.65
C CYS A 19 -7.06 -14.32 14.04
N ASP A 20 -7.23 -15.19 15.04
CA ASP A 20 -8.57 -15.60 15.48
C ASP A 20 -9.38 -14.38 15.96
N GLY A 21 -10.58 -14.21 15.42
CA GLY A 21 -11.44 -13.07 15.70
C GLY A 21 -10.99 -11.74 15.09
N ALA A 22 -9.91 -11.71 14.32
CA ALA A 22 -9.39 -10.50 13.70
C ALA A 22 -10.13 -10.15 12.39
N GLU A 23 -10.20 -8.85 12.10
CA GLU A 23 -10.64 -8.35 10.79
C GLU A 23 -9.42 -8.24 9.87
N ILE A 24 -9.42 -9.03 8.79
CA ILE A 24 -8.31 -9.10 7.85
C ILE A 24 -8.77 -8.56 6.50
N LYS A 25 -7.95 -7.70 5.90
CA LYS A 25 -8.13 -7.23 4.53
C LYS A 25 -6.85 -7.49 3.74
N THR A 26 -7.02 -8.01 2.55
CA THR A 26 -5.92 -8.18 1.57
C THR A 26 -6.10 -7.20 0.43
N ILE A 27 -5.16 -7.21 -0.52
CA ILE A 27 -5.23 -6.31 -1.69
C ILE A 27 -6.53 -6.47 -2.48
N GLU A 28 -7.08 -7.67 -2.53
CA GLU A 28 -8.33 -7.96 -3.22
C GLU A 28 -9.52 -7.23 -2.62
N GLY A 29 -9.45 -6.88 -1.33
CA GLY A 29 -10.49 -6.15 -0.63
C GLY A 29 -10.36 -4.62 -0.73
N MET A 30 -9.38 -4.09 -1.42
CA MET A 30 -9.19 -2.64 -1.55
C MET A 30 -10.15 -2.01 -2.55
N ALA A 31 -10.43 -2.68 -3.65
CA ALA A 31 -11.43 -2.23 -4.62
C ALA A 31 -12.84 -2.48 -4.08
N THR A 32 -13.77 -1.57 -4.38
CA THR A 32 -15.17 -1.66 -3.96
C THR A 32 -16.08 -1.61 -5.17
N ASN A 33 -16.96 -2.61 -5.35
CA ASN A 33 -17.93 -2.67 -6.45
C ASN A 33 -17.27 -2.51 -7.84
N GLY A 34 -16.08 -3.09 -8.02
CA GLY A 34 -15.34 -3.03 -9.28
C GLY A 34 -14.57 -1.73 -9.49
N GLU A 35 -14.65 -0.78 -8.57
CA GLU A 35 -13.88 0.46 -8.62
C GLU A 35 -12.62 0.35 -7.77
N LEU A 36 -11.49 0.73 -8.36
CA LEU A 36 -10.22 0.74 -7.67
C LEU A 36 -10.20 1.81 -6.57
N HIS A 37 -9.55 1.49 -5.46
CA HIS A 37 -9.25 2.49 -4.44
C HIS A 37 -8.35 3.58 -5.05
N PRO A 38 -8.49 4.87 -4.64
CA PRO A 38 -7.68 5.97 -5.19
C PRO A 38 -6.18 5.71 -5.21
N ILE A 39 -5.65 4.99 -4.22
CA ILE A 39 -4.24 4.63 -4.20
C ILE A 39 -3.89 3.61 -5.30
N GLN A 40 -4.75 2.63 -5.58
CA GLN A 40 -4.56 1.70 -6.68
C GLN A 40 -4.58 2.42 -8.03
N GLU A 41 -5.52 3.34 -8.19
CA GLU A 41 -5.62 4.18 -9.39
C GLU A 41 -4.36 5.03 -9.59
N SER A 42 -3.85 5.62 -8.51
CA SER A 42 -2.62 6.42 -8.55
C SER A 42 -1.40 5.60 -8.96
N PHE A 43 -1.30 4.34 -8.51
CA PHE A 43 -0.24 3.44 -8.96
C PHE A 43 -0.33 3.15 -10.45
N ARG A 44 -1.55 2.99 -10.98
CA ARG A 44 -1.79 2.80 -12.41
C ARG A 44 -1.39 4.06 -13.20
N GLU A 45 -1.88 5.23 -12.81
CA GLU A 45 -1.66 6.49 -13.52
C GLU A 45 -0.20 6.94 -13.51
N LYS A 46 0.49 6.75 -12.40
CA LYS A 46 1.88 7.20 -12.25
C LYS A 46 2.90 6.11 -12.57
N HIS A 47 2.44 5.01 -13.14
CA HIS A 47 3.32 3.89 -13.50
C HIS A 47 4.14 3.37 -12.30
N GLY A 48 3.50 3.28 -11.14
CA GLY A 48 4.11 2.78 -9.90
C GLY A 48 4.34 1.27 -9.89
N LEU A 49 4.14 0.60 -11.01
CA LEU A 49 4.33 -0.85 -11.16
C LEU A 49 4.82 -1.20 -12.55
N GLN A 50 5.49 -2.34 -12.65
CA GLN A 50 5.85 -2.99 -13.92
C GLN A 50 5.37 -4.44 -13.87
N CYS A 51 6.15 -5.36 -13.25
CA CYS A 51 5.71 -6.76 -13.15
C CYS A 51 4.52 -6.97 -12.20
N GLY A 52 4.30 -6.04 -11.25
CA GLY A 52 3.18 -6.10 -10.30
C GLY A 52 3.42 -6.96 -9.06
N PHE A 53 4.56 -7.62 -8.94
CA PHE A 53 4.81 -8.55 -7.81
C PHE A 53 4.89 -7.82 -6.46
N CYS A 54 5.59 -6.69 -6.40
CA CYS A 54 5.72 -5.90 -5.17
C CYS A 54 4.48 -5.04 -4.87
N THR A 55 3.59 -4.87 -5.85
CA THR A 55 2.54 -3.85 -5.83
C THR A 55 1.55 -4.01 -4.70
N PRO A 56 1.05 -5.21 -4.35
CA PRO A 56 0.16 -5.35 -3.20
C PRO A 56 0.78 -4.83 -1.89
N GLY A 57 2.00 -5.21 -1.59
CA GLY A 57 2.70 -4.76 -0.39
C GLY A 57 2.95 -3.25 -0.40
N MET A 58 3.37 -2.70 -1.53
CA MET A 58 3.59 -1.26 -1.69
C MET A 58 2.30 -0.47 -1.49
N ILE A 59 1.19 -0.91 -2.06
CA ILE A 59 -0.12 -0.25 -1.93
C ILE A 59 -0.59 -0.30 -0.47
N LEU A 60 -0.55 -1.45 0.19
CA LEU A 60 -1.04 -1.59 1.55
C LEU A 60 -0.19 -0.79 2.55
N SER A 61 1.14 -0.79 2.40
CA SER A 61 2.03 0.02 3.24
C SER A 61 1.77 1.52 3.03
N SER A 62 1.56 1.93 1.80
CA SER A 62 1.25 3.33 1.47
C SER A 62 -0.14 3.73 1.96
N TRP A 63 -1.12 2.84 1.89
CA TRP A 63 -2.44 3.06 2.46
C TRP A 63 -2.34 3.37 3.96
N GLN A 64 -1.61 2.55 4.72
CA GLN A 64 -1.44 2.79 6.15
C GLN A 64 -0.76 4.14 6.44
N LEU A 65 0.24 4.51 5.64
CA LEU A 65 0.88 5.82 5.77
C LEU A 65 -0.15 6.94 5.61
N LEU A 66 -0.96 6.89 4.54
CA LEU A 66 -1.94 7.95 4.24
C LEU A 66 -3.08 8.01 5.26
N GLU A 67 -3.45 6.89 5.88
CA GLU A 67 -4.41 6.88 6.99
C GLU A 67 -3.86 7.62 8.22
N ARG A 68 -2.56 7.50 8.47
CA ARG A 68 -1.90 8.14 9.62
C ARG A 68 -1.45 9.57 9.33
N ASN A 69 -1.01 9.82 8.11
CA ASN A 69 -0.50 11.10 7.66
C ASN A 69 -0.99 11.39 6.23
N PRO A 70 -2.08 12.16 6.07
CA PRO A 70 -2.66 12.44 4.75
C PRO A 70 -1.78 13.25 3.81
N LYS A 71 -0.75 13.93 4.33
CA LYS A 71 0.17 14.77 3.52
C LYS A 71 1.62 14.44 3.85
N PRO A 72 2.08 13.23 3.49
CA PRO A 72 3.45 12.83 3.81
C PRO A 72 4.46 13.55 2.91
N SER A 73 5.63 13.83 3.47
CA SER A 73 6.80 14.23 2.70
C SER A 73 7.35 13.05 1.91
N GLU A 74 8.19 13.33 0.92
CA GLU A 74 8.87 12.27 0.16
C GLU A 74 9.67 11.34 1.08
N GLY A 75 10.37 11.90 2.07
CA GLY A 75 11.14 11.10 3.03
C GLY A 75 10.26 10.15 3.85
N GLU A 76 9.11 10.61 4.29
CA GLU A 76 8.14 9.78 5.01
C GLU A 76 7.57 8.66 4.13
N ILE A 77 7.31 8.95 2.86
CA ILE A 77 6.86 7.95 1.90
C ILE A 77 7.94 6.87 1.72
N ARG A 78 9.18 7.29 1.46
CA ARG A 78 10.30 6.34 1.29
C ARG A 78 10.49 5.47 2.52
N HIS A 79 10.40 6.06 3.70
CA HIS A 79 10.50 5.31 4.96
C HIS A 79 9.34 4.30 5.11
N ALA A 80 8.12 4.69 4.79
CA ALA A 80 6.95 3.83 4.93
C ALA A 80 7.00 2.59 4.01
N ILE A 81 7.61 2.71 2.83
CA ILE A 81 7.70 1.61 1.86
C ILE A 81 9.00 0.80 1.95
N GLU A 82 9.95 1.18 2.81
CA GLU A 82 11.29 0.56 2.87
C GLU A 82 11.27 -0.93 3.23
N GLY A 83 10.20 -1.43 3.85
CA GLY A 83 9.99 -2.85 4.12
C GLY A 83 9.57 -3.68 2.91
N ASN A 84 9.42 -3.07 1.73
CA ASN A 84 9.03 -3.73 0.49
C ASN A 84 10.12 -3.54 -0.55
N PHE A 85 10.45 -4.61 -1.28
CA PHE A 85 11.47 -4.56 -2.31
C PHE A 85 10.82 -4.58 -3.69
N CYS A 86 11.30 -3.71 -4.59
CA CYS A 86 10.93 -3.69 -5.99
C CYS A 86 12.18 -3.75 -6.87
N ARG A 87 12.26 -4.75 -7.73
CA ARG A 87 13.39 -4.92 -8.65
C ARG A 87 13.22 -4.14 -9.95
N CYS A 88 12.00 -3.69 -10.25
CA CYS A 88 11.67 -3.15 -11.57
C CYS A 88 11.71 -1.63 -11.65
N THR A 89 11.08 -0.94 -10.69
CA THR A 89 10.70 0.48 -10.83
C THR A 89 11.77 1.48 -10.40
N GLY A 90 12.73 1.08 -9.57
CA GLY A 90 13.65 2.02 -8.92
C GLY A 90 12.99 2.91 -7.87
N TYR A 91 11.74 2.61 -7.48
CA TYR A 91 10.94 3.26 -6.43
C TYR A 91 10.42 4.68 -6.75
N ASP A 92 11.02 5.42 -7.65
CA ASP A 92 10.67 6.82 -7.91
C ASP A 92 9.19 6.99 -8.31
N ASN A 93 8.72 6.16 -9.26
CA ASN A 93 7.31 6.22 -9.67
C ASN A 93 6.36 5.74 -8.57
N ILE A 94 6.80 4.85 -7.67
CA ILE A 94 6.01 4.45 -6.50
C ILE A 94 5.82 5.65 -5.58
N VAL A 95 6.89 6.39 -5.29
CA VAL A 95 6.82 7.62 -4.49
C VAL A 95 5.85 8.63 -5.12
N LYS A 96 5.96 8.85 -6.44
CA LYS A 96 5.05 9.73 -7.16
C LYS A 96 3.59 9.26 -7.10
N ALA A 97 3.36 7.95 -7.16
CA ALA A 97 2.03 7.38 -7.02
C ALA A 97 1.43 7.66 -5.65
N VAL A 98 2.21 7.52 -4.57
CA VAL A 98 1.76 7.81 -3.22
C VAL A 98 1.49 9.31 -3.03
N GLN A 99 2.35 10.18 -3.55
CA GLN A 99 2.12 11.63 -3.54
C GLN A 99 0.83 12.00 -4.27
N HIS A 100 0.59 11.40 -5.43
CA HIS A 100 -0.65 11.62 -6.19
C HIS A 100 -1.87 11.13 -5.40
N ALA A 101 -1.80 9.94 -4.81
CA ALA A 101 -2.88 9.40 -3.99
C ALA A 101 -3.21 10.32 -2.80
N SER A 102 -2.20 10.90 -2.15
CA SER A 102 -2.41 11.83 -1.05
C SER A 102 -3.20 13.08 -1.47
N GLN A 103 -2.99 13.56 -2.70
CA GLN A 103 -3.74 14.67 -3.26
C GLN A 103 -5.19 14.29 -3.60
N GLN A 104 -5.42 13.05 -4.04
CA GLN A 104 -6.76 12.56 -4.38
C GLN A 104 -7.61 12.28 -3.14
N LEU A 105 -6.97 11.87 -2.04
CA LEU A 105 -7.64 11.56 -0.78
C LEU A 105 -7.81 12.77 0.15
N ALA A 106 -7.15 13.85 -0.17
CA ALA A 106 -7.21 15.10 0.61
C ALA A 106 -8.55 15.81 0.49
#